data_2b63f1ff99c8d5e8b8c87298de7c3eff
#
_entry.id   2b63f1ff99c8d5e8b8c87298de7c3eff
#
_cell.length_a   1.000
_cell.length_b   1.000
_cell.length_c   1.000
_cell.angle_alpha   90.00
_cell.angle_beta   90.00
_cell.angle_gamma   90.00
#
_symmetry.space_group_name_H-M   'P 1'
#
loop_
_entity.id
_entity.type
_entity.pdbx_description
1 polymer ?
#
loop_
_entity_poly.entity_id
_entity_poly.type
_entity_poly.pdbx_seq_one_letter_code
_entity_poly.pdbx_strand_id
1 'polypeptide(L)'
;MGKLLIHSSHGKEDPERATLPFIVANNAAVAGQEVKVMLTIEAVRLATEGGAEGIHHEGLPPLAEILKEYVANGGEVWACQSCTKPRGITDEDLVEGARVSAAMQVVEFLSQGAASLTF
;
A
#
# COMPACT_ATOMS: atom_id res chain seq x y z
N MET A 1 -9.85 -14.12 -12.91
CA MET A 1 -8.92 -13.51 -11.96
C MET A 1 -9.56 -12.28 -11.33
N GLY A 2 -9.51 -12.17 -10.01
CA GLY A 2 -10.12 -11.04 -9.30
C GLY A 2 -9.24 -9.81 -9.25
N LYS A 3 -9.87 -8.67 -8.96
CA LYS A 3 -9.19 -7.40 -8.71
C LYS A 3 -9.55 -6.93 -7.32
N LEU A 4 -8.56 -6.47 -6.57
CA LEU A 4 -8.75 -6.03 -5.18
C LEU A 4 -8.02 -4.72 -4.93
N LEU A 5 -8.74 -3.74 -4.40
CA LEU A 5 -8.17 -2.50 -3.91
C LEU A 5 -8.20 -2.52 -2.40
N ILE A 6 -7.05 -2.31 -1.78
CA ILE A 6 -6.95 -2.20 -0.33
C ILE A 6 -6.55 -0.78 0.00
N HIS A 7 -7.34 -0.11 0.83
CA HIS A 7 -7.06 1.24 1.29
C HIS A 7 -6.49 1.22 2.71
N SER A 8 -5.38 1.91 2.91
CA SER A 8 -4.72 2.03 4.21
C SER A 8 -4.38 3.49 4.47
N SER A 9 -4.68 3.97 5.68
CA SER A 9 -4.46 5.37 6.07
C SER A 9 -3.52 5.55 7.25
N HIS A 10 -3.00 4.46 7.82
CA HIS A 10 -2.13 4.49 8.98
C HIS A 10 -0.69 4.16 8.63
N GLY A 11 0.24 4.90 9.22
CA GLY A 11 1.67 4.66 9.09
C GLY A 11 2.29 4.25 10.43
N LYS A 12 3.48 4.79 10.72
CA LYS A 12 4.24 4.41 11.93
C LYS A 12 3.51 4.74 13.24
N GLU A 13 2.52 5.62 13.21
CA GLU A 13 1.76 5.99 14.40
C GLU A 13 0.87 4.84 14.91
N ASP A 14 0.61 3.84 14.06
CA ASP A 14 -0.19 2.66 14.43
C ASP A 14 0.37 1.44 13.68
N PRO A 15 1.39 0.78 14.25
CA PRO A 15 2.05 -0.35 13.57
C PRO A 15 1.12 -1.49 13.20
N GLU A 16 0.12 -1.79 14.01
CA GLU A 16 -0.82 -2.87 13.71
C GLU A 16 -1.68 -2.53 12.50
N ARG A 17 -2.30 -1.33 12.50
CA ARG A 17 -3.14 -0.89 11.38
C ARG A 17 -2.35 -0.64 10.11
N ALA A 18 -1.06 -0.29 10.25
CA ALA A 18 -0.19 -0.13 9.09
C ALA A 18 0.15 -1.48 8.45
N THR A 19 0.29 -2.55 9.24
CA THR A 19 0.78 -3.84 8.78
C THR A 19 -0.33 -4.74 8.23
N LEU A 20 -1.49 -4.78 8.90
CA LEU A 20 -2.60 -5.67 8.51
C LEU A 20 -3.00 -5.56 7.03
N PRO A 21 -3.11 -4.37 6.44
CA PRO A 21 -3.48 -4.25 5.03
C PRO A 21 -2.51 -4.98 4.10
N PHE A 22 -1.21 -4.94 4.39
CA PHE A 22 -0.20 -5.61 3.57
C PHE A 22 -0.21 -7.13 3.74
N ILE A 23 -0.61 -7.63 4.90
CA ILE A 23 -0.80 -9.08 5.09
C ILE A 23 -1.92 -9.57 4.20
N VAL A 24 -3.07 -8.87 4.21
CA VAL A 24 -4.21 -9.24 3.35
C VAL A 24 -3.83 -9.09 1.88
N ALA A 25 -3.16 -7.98 1.54
CA ALA A 25 -2.75 -7.71 0.16
C ALA A 25 -1.79 -8.79 -0.36
N ASN A 26 -0.82 -9.20 0.45
CA ASN A 26 0.13 -10.23 0.05
C ASN A 26 -0.57 -11.58 -0.17
N ASN A 27 -1.50 -11.94 0.69
CA ASN A 27 -2.29 -13.16 0.50
C ASN A 27 -3.08 -13.14 -0.81
N ALA A 28 -3.68 -11.99 -1.15
CA ALA A 28 -4.41 -11.84 -2.41
C ALA A 28 -3.48 -11.92 -3.62
N ALA A 29 -2.29 -11.31 -3.53
CA ALA A 29 -1.29 -11.38 -4.60
C ALA A 29 -0.81 -12.82 -4.82
N VAL A 30 -0.53 -13.55 -3.74
CA VAL A 30 -0.14 -14.97 -3.82
C VAL A 30 -1.24 -15.79 -4.46
N ALA A 31 -2.50 -15.45 -4.20
CA ALA A 31 -3.65 -16.13 -4.80
C ALA A 31 -3.87 -15.77 -6.28
N GLY A 32 -3.03 -14.93 -6.86
CA GLY A 32 -3.10 -14.57 -8.28
C GLY A 32 -4.03 -13.43 -8.62
N GLN A 33 -4.53 -12.71 -7.63
CA GLN A 33 -5.38 -11.55 -7.89
C GLN A 33 -4.55 -10.33 -8.26
N GLU A 34 -5.14 -9.43 -9.04
CA GLU A 34 -4.55 -8.11 -9.31
C GLU A 34 -4.84 -7.21 -8.13
N VAL A 35 -3.80 -6.83 -7.37
CA VAL A 35 -3.96 -6.09 -6.13
C VAL A 35 -3.29 -4.74 -6.21
N LYS A 36 -4.00 -3.70 -5.75
CA LYS A 36 -3.44 -2.36 -5.54
C LYS A 36 -3.67 -2.00 -4.08
N VAL A 37 -2.62 -1.56 -3.39
CA VAL A 37 -2.76 -0.96 -2.05
C VAL A 37 -2.68 0.54 -2.22
N MET A 38 -3.78 1.23 -1.92
CA MET A 38 -3.83 2.68 -1.95
C MET A 38 -3.51 3.23 -0.56
N LEU A 39 -2.48 4.05 -0.47
CA LEU A 39 -2.07 4.69 0.76
C LEU A 39 -2.53 6.15 0.78
N THR A 40 -3.13 6.56 1.90
CA THR A 40 -3.54 7.95 2.12
C THR A 40 -3.02 8.42 3.48
N ILE A 41 -3.01 9.73 3.67
CA ILE A 41 -2.64 10.36 4.95
C ILE A 41 -1.22 9.90 5.32
N GLU A 42 -0.93 9.57 6.57
CA GLU A 42 0.42 9.16 7.00
C GLU A 42 0.88 7.85 6.35
N ALA A 43 -0.06 7.03 5.86
CA ALA A 43 0.33 5.78 5.20
C ALA A 43 1.16 6.01 3.93
N VAL A 44 1.06 7.18 3.28
CA VAL A 44 1.88 7.43 2.08
C VAL A 44 3.38 7.37 2.38
N ARG A 45 3.79 7.63 3.62
CA ARG A 45 5.19 7.54 4.02
C ARG A 45 5.73 6.10 3.98
N LEU A 46 4.85 5.11 4.06
CA LEU A 46 5.26 3.70 3.98
C LEU A 46 5.83 3.34 2.61
N ALA A 47 5.45 4.09 1.58
CA ALA A 47 5.94 3.87 0.22
C ALA A 47 7.31 4.49 -0.04
N THR A 48 7.80 5.34 0.87
CA THR A 48 9.09 6.00 0.70
C THR A 48 10.25 5.09 1.08
N GLU A 49 11.43 5.35 0.51
CA GLU A 49 12.65 4.65 0.90
C GLU A 49 12.87 4.79 2.42
N GLY A 50 12.95 3.66 3.11
CA GLY A 50 13.11 3.63 4.56
C GLY A 50 11.84 3.90 5.35
N GLY A 51 10.73 4.26 4.70
CA GLY A 51 9.50 4.65 5.41
C GLY A 51 8.82 3.52 6.17
N ALA A 52 9.02 2.28 5.76
CA ALA A 52 8.47 1.12 6.45
C ALA A 52 9.43 0.50 7.47
N GLU A 53 10.68 0.97 7.51
CA GLU A 53 11.69 0.42 8.42
C GLU A 53 11.35 0.70 9.88
N GLY A 54 11.55 -0.32 10.72
CA GLY A 54 11.31 -0.21 12.17
C GLY A 54 9.85 -0.33 12.59
N ILE A 55 8.93 -0.44 11.66
CA ILE A 55 7.51 -0.61 12.00
C ILE A 55 7.25 -2.10 12.23
N HIS A 56 6.96 -2.46 13.48
CA HIS A 56 6.76 -3.85 13.85
C HIS A 56 5.79 -3.94 15.03
N HIS A 57 4.65 -4.55 14.78
CA HIS A 57 3.70 -4.84 15.85
C HIS A 57 3.96 -6.27 16.34
N GLU A 58 3.97 -6.46 17.65
CA GLU A 58 4.21 -7.78 18.26
C GLU A 58 3.21 -8.80 17.74
N GLY A 59 3.71 -9.95 17.32
CA GLY A 59 2.89 -11.01 16.76
C GLY A 59 2.69 -10.95 15.26
N LEU A 60 3.11 -9.86 14.61
CA LEU A 60 3.06 -9.70 13.16
C LEU A 60 4.47 -9.62 12.59
N PRO A 61 4.67 -9.94 11.31
CA PRO A 61 5.98 -9.73 10.68
C PRO A 61 6.30 -8.24 10.58
N PRO A 62 7.61 -7.88 10.54
CA PRO A 62 7.99 -6.49 10.28
C PRO A 62 7.39 -6.00 8.98
N LEU A 63 6.87 -4.77 8.99
CA LEU A 63 6.17 -4.22 7.82
C LEU A 63 7.06 -4.21 6.57
N ALA A 64 8.33 -3.82 6.71
CA ALA A 64 9.24 -3.76 5.57
C ALA A 64 9.39 -5.12 4.87
N GLU A 65 9.36 -6.22 5.62
CA GLU A 65 9.45 -7.56 5.05
C GLU A 65 8.20 -7.93 4.26
N ILE A 66 7.01 -7.69 4.84
CA ILE A 66 5.77 -8.07 4.16
C ILE A 66 5.52 -7.17 2.95
N LEU A 67 5.94 -5.91 3.01
CA LEU A 67 5.87 -5.01 1.87
C LEU A 67 6.71 -5.52 0.70
N LYS A 68 7.93 -5.97 0.98
CA LYS A 68 8.81 -6.56 -0.05
C LYS A 68 8.19 -7.81 -0.68
N GLU A 69 7.64 -8.69 0.15
CA GLU A 69 6.99 -9.89 -0.35
C GLU A 69 5.79 -9.56 -1.24
N TYR A 70 4.99 -8.59 -0.81
CA TYR A 70 3.82 -8.15 -1.57
C TYR A 70 4.22 -7.65 -2.96
N VAL A 71 5.24 -6.80 -3.04
CA VAL A 71 5.73 -6.28 -4.31
C VAL A 71 6.33 -7.41 -5.16
N ALA A 72 7.11 -8.31 -4.54
CA ALA A 72 7.70 -9.45 -5.24
C ALA A 72 6.65 -10.38 -5.83
N ASN A 73 5.48 -10.46 -5.21
CA ASN A 73 4.35 -11.26 -5.69
C ASN A 73 3.47 -10.51 -6.70
N GLY A 74 3.93 -9.37 -7.20
CA GLY A 74 3.25 -8.63 -8.26
C GLY A 74 2.31 -7.53 -7.79
N GLY A 75 2.23 -7.27 -6.48
CA GLY A 75 1.40 -6.20 -5.94
C GLY A 75 1.96 -4.82 -6.25
N GLU A 76 1.08 -3.84 -6.38
CA GLU A 76 1.46 -2.44 -6.56
C GLU A 76 1.01 -1.61 -5.37
N VAL A 77 1.78 -0.56 -5.08
CA VAL A 77 1.48 0.40 -4.01
C VAL A 77 1.22 1.76 -4.66
N TRP A 78 0.05 2.30 -4.40
CA TRP A 78 -0.39 3.59 -4.93
C TRP A 78 -0.44 4.63 -3.82
N ALA A 79 0.50 5.58 -3.82
CA ALA A 79 0.52 6.67 -2.85
C ALA A 79 -0.34 7.83 -3.38
N CYS A 80 -1.40 8.15 -2.67
CA CYS A 80 -2.37 9.17 -3.10
C CYS A 80 -1.71 10.54 -3.29
N GLN A 81 -1.86 11.13 -4.47
CA GLN A 81 -1.27 12.42 -4.82
C GLN A 81 -1.70 13.53 -3.86
N SER A 82 -2.95 13.56 -3.45
CA SER A 82 -3.47 14.57 -2.53
C SER A 82 -2.78 14.52 -1.16
N CYS A 83 -2.20 13.37 -0.80
CA CYS A 83 -1.53 13.17 0.47
C CYS A 83 -0.01 13.29 0.35
N THR A 84 0.57 12.88 -0.79
CA THR A 84 2.02 12.99 -1.01
C THR A 84 2.45 14.44 -1.23
N LYS A 85 1.66 15.21 -1.98
CA LYS A 85 2.02 16.57 -2.35
C LYS A 85 2.25 17.48 -1.14
N PRO A 86 1.33 17.57 -0.14
CA PRO A 86 1.58 18.39 1.04
C PRO A 86 2.77 17.91 1.87
N ARG A 87 3.17 16.66 1.73
CA ARG A 87 4.28 16.06 2.48
C ARG A 87 5.61 16.10 1.73
N GLY A 88 5.61 16.70 0.54
CA GLY A 88 6.83 16.84 -0.26
C GLY A 88 7.35 15.52 -0.82
N ILE A 89 6.49 14.53 -0.96
CA ILE A 89 6.86 13.20 -1.47
C ILE A 89 6.61 13.15 -2.98
N THR A 90 7.60 12.70 -3.74
CA THR A 90 7.52 12.53 -5.20
C THR A 90 7.82 11.08 -5.56
N ASP A 91 7.61 10.70 -6.82
CA ASP A 91 7.93 9.35 -7.29
C ASP A 91 9.39 8.95 -7.04
N GLU A 92 10.31 9.92 -7.06
CA GLU A 92 11.73 9.67 -6.82
C GLU A 92 12.01 9.19 -5.39
N ASP A 93 11.13 9.51 -4.45
CA ASP A 93 11.27 9.10 -3.05
C ASP A 93 10.76 7.70 -2.78
N LEU A 94 10.08 7.08 -3.74
CA LEU A 94 9.33 5.85 -3.52
C LEU A 94 10.15 4.60 -3.80
N VAL A 95 9.81 3.52 -3.08
CA VAL A 95 10.43 2.20 -3.30
C VAL A 95 9.93 1.59 -4.61
N GLU A 96 10.64 0.57 -5.08
CA GLU A 96 10.21 -0.22 -6.24
C GLU A 96 8.81 -0.79 -5.97
N GLY A 97 7.96 -0.76 -6.98
CA GLY A 97 6.58 -1.24 -6.89
C GLY A 97 5.60 -0.19 -6.37
N ALA A 98 6.08 0.99 -5.99
CA ALA A 98 5.23 2.08 -5.51
C ALA A 98 5.29 3.26 -6.48
N ARG A 99 4.18 3.97 -6.58
CA ARG A 99 4.10 5.20 -7.38
C ARG A 99 3.05 6.14 -6.81
N VAL A 100 3.18 7.41 -7.12
CA VAL A 100 2.15 8.40 -6.83
C VAL A 100 0.98 8.16 -7.78
N SER A 101 -0.24 8.13 -7.26
CA SER A 101 -1.44 7.88 -8.05
C SER A 101 -2.43 9.03 -7.94
N ALA A 102 -3.09 9.35 -9.07
CA ALA A 102 -4.18 10.29 -9.09
C ALA A 102 -5.48 9.59 -8.66
N ALA A 103 -6.42 10.37 -8.11
CA ALA A 103 -7.71 9.82 -7.70
C ALA A 103 -8.44 9.10 -8.83
N MET A 104 -8.32 9.60 -10.06
CA MET A 104 -8.99 8.99 -11.21
C MET A 104 -8.49 7.57 -11.49
N GLN A 105 -7.22 7.26 -11.20
CA GLN A 105 -6.70 5.91 -11.37
C GLN A 105 -7.41 4.92 -10.45
N VAL A 106 -7.70 5.35 -9.22
CA VAL A 106 -8.45 4.53 -8.26
C VAL A 106 -9.87 4.30 -8.74
N VAL A 107 -10.53 5.37 -9.21
CA VAL A 107 -11.90 5.28 -9.74
C VAL A 107 -11.95 4.31 -10.93
N GLU A 108 -11.00 4.43 -11.85
CA GLU A 108 -10.92 3.53 -13.01
C GLU A 108 -10.74 2.07 -12.61
N PHE A 109 -9.87 1.82 -11.64
CA PHE A 109 -9.65 0.45 -11.17
C PHE A 109 -10.92 -0.13 -10.54
N LEU A 110 -11.61 0.65 -9.71
CA LEU A 110 -12.87 0.23 -9.11
C LEU A 110 -13.95 0.00 -10.17
N SER A 111 -14.00 0.83 -11.20
CA SER A 111 -14.99 0.68 -12.28
C SER A 111 -14.77 -0.57 -13.13
N GLN A 112 -13.60 -1.18 -13.04
CA GLN A 112 -13.31 -2.46 -13.70
C GLN A 112 -13.84 -3.65 -12.90
N GLY A 113 -14.55 -3.41 -11.81
CA GLY A 113 -15.13 -4.47 -11.00
C GLY A 113 -14.28 -4.92 -9.83
N ALA A 114 -13.30 -4.10 -9.41
CA ALA A 114 -12.48 -4.44 -8.25
C ALA A 114 -13.31 -4.41 -6.97
N ALA A 115 -13.13 -5.43 -6.12
CA ALA A 115 -13.60 -5.38 -4.73
C ALA A 115 -12.68 -4.46 -3.92
N SER A 116 -13.14 -3.95 -2.79
CA SER A 116 -12.32 -3.08 -1.95
C SER A 116 -12.44 -3.39 -0.48
N LEU A 117 -11.33 -3.18 0.24
CA LEU A 117 -11.27 -3.25 1.69
C LEU A 117 -10.59 -1.98 2.19
N THR A 118 -11.10 -1.45 3.30
CA THR A 118 -10.52 -0.25 3.93
C THR A 118 -10.11 -0.56 5.36
N PHE A 119 -8.92 -0.13 5.69
CA PHE A 119 -8.35 -0.31 7.03
C PHE A 119 -8.12 1.04 7.71
#